data_90ab1c425b413bb3d4523f16ae44e157
#
_entry.id   90ab1c425b413bb3d4523f16ae44e157
#
_cell.length_a   1.000
_cell.length_b   1.000
_cell.length_c   1.000
_cell.angle_alpha   90.00
_cell.angle_beta   90.00
_cell.angle_gamma   90.00
#
_symmetry.space_group_name_H-M   'P 1'
#
loop_
_entity.id
_entity.type
_entity.pdbx_description
1 polymer ?
#
loop_
_entity_poly.entity_id
_entity_poly.type
_entity_poly.pdbx_seq_one_letter_code
_entity_poly.pdbx_strand_id
1 'polypeptide(L)'
;LEVDNKLLMEARAQLRGAIRNERQRKGYLDNMVQFLNDFIISPFRAVLSGAALLVIGFFVGYLFYGSSTIDPNKLPDKINNQFTVFQDDVTISNISFIDSDPSDGEVEFTFVAMKPVYLKGRVDDPKIQSILTYSMLNEQNPGSRLNSINAMYSEKPIKFDADIKDALITVVMTDENPGVRREALKLMKKLPYDEDVKQAFIYVLTSDTSSGLRIEAINALVDAGKKGFTLNKNEIDLFKQKLQTDDNSYIRYRTKTILQEYN
;
A
#
# COMPACT_ATOMS: atom_id res chain seq x y z
N LEU A 1 55.40 -19.61 33.83
CA LEU A 1 54.16 -18.86 33.49
C LEU A 1 53.88 -17.90 34.64
N GLU A 2 54.44 -16.68 34.59
CA GLU A 2 54.07 -15.60 35.48
C GLU A 2 52.67 -15.12 35.17
N VAL A 3 51.77 -15.32 36.09
CA VAL A 3 50.40 -14.80 35.98
C VAL A 3 50.45 -13.32 36.26
N ASP A 4 50.08 -12.52 35.30
CA ASP A 4 50.05 -11.05 35.40
C ASP A 4 49.17 -10.60 36.58
N ASN A 5 49.80 -10.07 37.63
CA ASN A 5 49.12 -9.60 38.83
C ASN A 5 48.09 -8.51 38.57
N LYS A 6 48.23 -7.81 37.45
CA LYS A 6 47.27 -6.76 37.03
C LYS A 6 45.94 -7.36 36.56
N LEU A 7 45.98 -8.42 35.76
CA LEU A 7 44.79 -9.16 35.32
C LEU A 7 44.03 -9.82 36.49
N LEU A 8 44.80 -10.32 37.50
CA LEU A 8 44.20 -10.87 38.71
C LEU A 8 43.52 -9.80 39.58
N MET A 9 44.05 -8.60 39.63
CA MET A 9 43.41 -7.48 40.37
C MET A 9 42.17 -6.99 39.65
N GLU A 10 42.19 -6.87 38.34
CA GLU A 10 41.00 -6.47 37.53
C GLU A 10 39.87 -7.52 37.63
N ALA A 11 40.20 -8.80 37.51
CA ALA A 11 39.22 -9.87 37.66
C ALA A 11 38.57 -9.89 39.05
N ARG A 12 39.39 -9.65 40.14
CA ARG A 12 38.87 -9.56 41.51
C ARG A 12 38.03 -8.32 41.73
N ALA A 13 38.34 -7.19 41.10
CA ALA A 13 37.52 -5.98 41.16
C ALA A 13 36.17 -6.16 40.47
N GLN A 14 36.13 -6.78 39.28
CA GLN A 14 34.90 -7.09 38.57
C GLN A 14 34.01 -8.08 39.34
N LEU A 15 34.62 -9.13 39.93
CA LEU A 15 33.90 -10.11 40.74
C LEU A 15 33.27 -9.49 41.97
N ARG A 16 34.00 -8.60 42.67
CA ARG A 16 33.47 -7.87 43.86
C ARG A 16 32.33 -6.92 43.45
N GLY A 17 32.42 -6.28 42.27
CA GLY A 17 31.36 -5.43 41.75
C GLY A 17 30.07 -6.23 41.45
N ALA A 18 30.21 -7.38 40.80
CA ALA A 18 29.11 -8.28 40.49
C ALA A 18 28.40 -8.82 41.74
N ILE A 19 29.19 -9.29 42.73
CA ILE A 19 28.65 -9.79 44.03
C ILE A 19 27.95 -8.67 44.81
N ARG A 20 28.47 -7.44 44.77
CA ARG A 20 27.87 -6.29 45.45
C ARG A 20 26.53 -5.90 44.85
N ASN A 21 26.42 -5.93 43.52
CA ASN A 21 25.17 -5.67 42.79
C ASN A 21 24.10 -6.73 43.06
N GLU A 22 24.52 -8.01 43.10
CA GLU A 22 23.61 -9.10 43.39
C GLU A 22 23.08 -9.09 44.82
N ARG A 23 23.90 -8.70 45.78
CA ARG A 23 23.50 -8.55 47.19
C ARG A 23 22.54 -7.38 47.41
N GLN A 24 22.72 -6.25 46.69
CA GLN A 24 21.78 -5.14 46.74
C GLN A 24 20.41 -5.48 46.13
N ARG A 25 20.40 -6.27 45.07
CA ARG A 25 19.15 -6.68 44.39
C ARG A 25 18.32 -7.66 45.25
N LYS A 26 18.98 -8.60 45.95
CA LYS A 26 18.28 -9.52 46.87
C LYS A 26 17.71 -8.79 48.08
N GLY A 27 18.44 -7.86 48.66
CA GLY A 27 17.95 -7.11 49.83
C GLY A 27 16.72 -6.24 49.52
N TYR A 28 16.58 -5.73 48.30
CA TYR A 28 15.40 -4.94 47.92
C TYR A 28 14.14 -5.81 47.73
N LEU A 29 14.29 -6.98 47.13
CA LEU A 29 13.19 -7.92 46.93
C LEU A 29 12.74 -8.55 48.26
N ASP A 30 13.66 -8.92 49.12
CA ASP A 30 13.32 -9.48 50.44
C ASP A 30 12.63 -8.46 51.35
N ASN A 31 13.05 -7.20 51.34
CA ASN A 31 12.39 -6.12 52.07
C ASN A 31 10.99 -5.81 51.48
N MET A 32 10.81 -5.92 50.17
CA MET A 32 9.51 -5.71 49.52
C MET A 32 8.54 -6.85 49.84
N VAL A 33 9.03 -8.09 49.85
CA VAL A 33 8.21 -9.27 50.19
C VAL A 33 7.86 -9.25 51.71
N GLN A 34 8.79 -8.86 52.61
CA GLN A 34 8.47 -8.69 54.02
C GLN A 34 7.47 -7.55 54.27
N PHE A 35 7.62 -6.42 53.56
CA PHE A 35 6.67 -5.31 53.64
C PHE A 35 5.26 -5.72 53.18
N LEU A 36 5.15 -6.50 52.12
CA LEU A 36 3.89 -7.03 51.64
C LEU A 36 3.27 -8.06 52.60
N ASN A 37 4.09 -8.92 53.22
CA ASN A 37 3.62 -9.90 54.17
C ASN A 37 3.15 -9.26 55.48
N ASP A 38 3.86 -8.28 56.02
CA ASP A 38 3.44 -7.53 57.19
C ASP A 38 2.19 -6.67 56.96
N PHE A 39 1.97 -6.26 55.70
CA PHE A 39 0.77 -5.53 55.32
C PHE A 39 -0.47 -6.39 55.23
N ILE A 40 -0.35 -7.69 54.89
CA ILE A 40 -1.48 -8.63 54.64
C ILE A 40 -2.00 -9.24 55.95
N ILE A 41 -1.18 -9.36 57.04
CA ILE A 41 -1.51 -10.19 58.21
C ILE A 41 -2.18 -9.42 59.37
N SER A 42 -2.35 -8.09 59.32
CA SER A 42 -2.95 -7.29 60.37
C SER A 42 -4.46 -7.05 60.18
N PRO A 43 -5.35 -7.49 61.07
CA PRO A 43 -6.80 -7.39 60.87
C PRO A 43 -7.37 -5.97 60.84
N PHE A 44 -6.64 -4.97 61.33
CA PHE A 44 -7.04 -3.56 61.27
C PHE A 44 -6.68 -2.90 59.91
N ARG A 45 -5.86 -3.58 59.11
CA ARG A 45 -5.38 -3.06 57.82
C ARG A 45 -6.19 -3.61 56.64
N ALA A 46 -7.06 -4.59 56.83
CA ALA A 46 -7.92 -5.14 55.82
C ALA A 46 -8.89 -4.10 55.23
N VAL A 47 -9.33 -3.14 56.02
CA VAL A 47 -10.19 -2.05 55.54
C VAL A 47 -9.41 -0.99 54.76
N LEU A 48 -8.13 -0.72 55.15
CA LEU A 48 -7.26 0.18 54.38
C LEU A 48 -6.76 -0.44 53.10
N SER A 49 -6.58 -1.78 53.03
CA SER A 49 -6.16 -2.47 51.80
C SER A 49 -7.25 -2.48 50.72
N GLY A 50 -8.51 -2.57 51.15
CA GLY A 50 -9.64 -2.43 50.23
C GLY A 50 -9.72 -1.04 49.55
N ALA A 51 -9.51 0.01 50.38
CA ALA A 51 -9.47 1.37 49.88
C ALA A 51 -8.25 1.63 48.95
N ALA A 52 -7.07 1.07 49.29
CA ALA A 52 -5.88 1.19 48.46
C ALA A 52 -6.03 0.45 47.12
N LEU A 53 -6.67 -0.73 47.08
CA LEU A 53 -6.96 -1.44 45.86
C LEU A 53 -8.00 -0.70 44.97
N LEU A 54 -8.96 -0.03 45.58
CA LEU A 54 -9.91 0.80 44.85
C LEU A 54 -9.22 2.03 44.25
N VAL A 55 -8.29 2.69 44.99
CA VAL A 55 -7.52 3.82 44.46
C VAL A 55 -6.56 3.37 43.36
N ILE A 56 -5.90 2.23 43.50
CA ILE A 56 -5.03 1.66 42.47
C ILE A 56 -5.86 1.25 41.25
N GLY A 57 -6.99 0.59 41.43
CA GLY A 57 -7.92 0.21 40.38
C GLY A 57 -8.48 1.44 39.63
N PHE A 58 -8.82 2.50 40.38
CA PHE A 58 -9.24 3.78 39.82
C PHE A 58 -8.13 4.46 39.03
N PHE A 59 -6.89 4.43 39.54
CA PHE A 59 -5.73 5.03 38.88
C PHE A 59 -5.33 4.25 37.61
N VAL A 60 -5.35 2.94 37.66
CA VAL A 60 -5.15 2.08 36.48
C VAL A 60 -6.28 2.27 35.49
N GLY A 61 -7.53 2.28 35.95
CA GLY A 61 -8.68 2.61 35.11
C GLY A 61 -8.58 3.99 34.47
N TYR A 62 -8.11 4.99 35.22
CA TYR A 62 -7.87 6.34 34.71
C TYR A 62 -6.75 6.39 33.66
N LEU A 63 -5.65 5.63 33.85
CA LEU A 63 -4.57 5.54 32.87
C LEU A 63 -4.99 4.82 31.58
N PHE A 64 -5.85 3.83 31.67
CA PHE A 64 -6.32 3.08 30.49
C PHE A 64 -7.57 3.68 29.84
N TYR A 65 -8.43 4.37 30.59
CA TYR A 65 -9.69 4.94 30.11
C TYR A 65 -9.78 6.46 30.23
N GLY A 66 -8.92 7.08 31.05
CA GLY A 66 -8.98 8.51 31.36
C GLY A 66 -8.42 9.44 30.28
N SER A 67 -7.89 8.92 29.18
CA SER A 67 -7.52 9.73 28.02
C SER A 67 -8.70 9.93 27.05
N SER A 68 -9.85 9.35 27.34
CA SER A 68 -11.09 9.77 26.71
C SER A 68 -11.62 10.94 27.52
N THR A 69 -11.21 12.16 27.20
CA THR A 69 -11.92 13.34 27.64
C THR A 69 -13.35 13.21 27.16
N ILE A 70 -14.23 12.81 28.05
CA ILE A 70 -15.67 12.96 27.83
C ILE A 70 -15.89 14.45 27.84
N ASP A 71 -15.89 15.05 26.66
CA ASP A 71 -16.37 16.40 26.45
C ASP A 71 -17.87 16.34 26.79
N PRO A 72 -18.34 17.06 27.85
CA PRO A 72 -19.76 17.03 28.21
C PRO A 72 -20.67 17.58 27.12
N ASN A 73 -20.11 18.20 26.08
CA ASN A 73 -20.80 18.63 24.87
C ASN A 73 -20.74 17.59 23.72
N LYS A 74 -20.02 16.45 23.89
CA LYS A 74 -20.08 15.35 22.95
C LYS A 74 -21.13 14.35 23.40
N LEU A 75 -22.25 14.31 22.72
CA LEU A 75 -23.21 13.21 22.81
C LEU A 75 -22.47 11.89 22.49
N PRO A 76 -22.84 10.75 23.14
CA PRO A 76 -22.26 9.45 22.85
C PRO A 76 -22.31 9.16 21.34
N ASP A 77 -21.20 8.74 20.77
CA ASP A 77 -21.03 8.48 19.32
C ASP A 77 -22.11 7.58 18.70
N LYS A 78 -22.82 6.79 19.49
CA LYS A 78 -23.93 5.94 19.03
C LYS A 78 -25.23 6.70 18.72
N ILE A 79 -25.43 7.90 19.27
CA ILE A 79 -26.60 8.74 18.95
C ILE A 79 -26.24 9.75 17.86
N ASN A 80 -24.97 10.13 17.78
CA ASN A 80 -24.49 11.10 16.79
C ASN A 80 -24.43 10.52 15.36
N ASN A 81 -24.38 9.20 15.21
CA ASN A 81 -24.31 8.57 13.89
C ASN A 81 -25.63 8.58 13.10
N GLN A 82 -26.75 8.99 13.72
CA GLN A 82 -28.03 9.07 13.02
C GLN A 82 -28.35 10.44 12.38
N PHE A 83 -27.67 11.53 12.81
CA PHE A 83 -28.03 12.88 12.34
C PHE A 83 -26.88 13.86 12.06
N THR A 84 -25.61 13.45 12.17
CA THR A 84 -24.45 14.34 11.92
C THR A 84 -23.73 14.07 10.62
N VAL A 85 -24.48 13.90 9.53
CA VAL A 85 -23.89 13.79 8.18
C VAL A 85 -23.26 15.12 7.72
N PHE A 86 -23.48 16.22 8.45
CA PHE A 86 -23.12 17.58 8.01
C PHE A 86 -21.93 18.21 8.72
N GLN A 87 -21.21 17.50 9.60
CA GLN A 87 -20.25 18.17 10.49
C GLN A 87 -18.80 18.18 10.01
N ASP A 88 -18.39 17.43 8.98
CA ASP A 88 -17.02 17.47 8.45
C ASP A 88 -17.02 17.17 6.95
N ASP A 89 -16.71 18.12 6.11
CA ASP A 89 -16.33 18.00 4.68
C ASP A 89 -16.95 16.82 3.88
N VAL A 90 -18.17 16.42 4.24
CA VAL A 90 -18.90 15.35 3.57
C VAL A 90 -19.74 15.94 2.45
N THR A 91 -19.49 15.51 1.24
CA THR A 91 -20.30 15.85 0.07
C THR A 91 -21.40 14.81 -0.11
N ILE A 92 -22.66 15.27 -0.13
CA ILE A 92 -23.81 14.41 -0.42
C ILE A 92 -24.12 14.48 -1.91
N SER A 93 -24.33 13.33 -2.51
CA SER A 93 -24.72 13.19 -3.92
C SER A 93 -25.70 12.05 -4.10
N ASN A 94 -26.34 11.99 -5.27
CA ASN A 94 -27.24 10.91 -5.68
C ASN A 94 -28.37 10.65 -4.67
N ILE A 95 -29.09 11.73 -4.27
CA ILE A 95 -30.25 11.59 -3.41
C ILE A 95 -31.36 10.93 -4.23
N SER A 96 -31.89 9.81 -3.73
CA SER A 96 -33.02 9.08 -4.33
C SER A 96 -34.10 8.85 -3.26
N PHE A 97 -35.27 9.29 -3.53
CA PHE A 97 -36.42 9.07 -2.65
C PHE A 97 -36.96 7.66 -2.88
N ILE A 98 -37.11 6.89 -1.81
CA ILE A 98 -37.71 5.55 -1.79
C ILE A 98 -39.21 5.74 -1.55
N ASP A 99 -39.58 6.53 -0.53
CA ASP A 99 -40.93 6.96 -0.25
C ASP A 99 -40.96 8.48 -0.13
N SER A 100 -41.88 9.09 -0.85
CA SER A 100 -42.13 10.53 -0.83
C SER A 100 -43.61 10.87 -0.55
N ASP A 101 -44.39 9.89 -0.07
CA ASP A 101 -45.78 10.15 0.30
C ASP A 101 -45.85 11.00 1.59
N PRO A 102 -46.32 12.23 1.51
CA PRO A 102 -46.38 13.11 2.69
C PRO A 102 -47.56 12.83 3.60
N SER A 103 -48.38 11.82 3.32
CA SER A 103 -49.64 11.59 4.02
C SER A 103 -49.48 11.11 5.46
N ASP A 104 -48.37 10.40 5.76
CA ASP A 104 -48.01 9.96 7.10
C ASP A 104 -46.98 10.87 7.81
N GLY A 105 -46.44 11.87 7.10
CA GLY A 105 -45.46 12.80 7.62
C GLY A 105 -44.02 12.25 7.65
N GLU A 106 -43.79 11.09 7.06
CA GLU A 106 -42.45 10.47 6.93
C GLU A 106 -41.95 10.51 5.49
N VAL A 107 -40.66 10.53 5.31
CA VAL A 107 -40.00 10.42 4.00
C VAL A 107 -38.81 9.49 4.11
N GLU A 108 -38.67 8.61 3.13
CA GLU A 108 -37.54 7.68 3.05
C GLU A 108 -36.70 7.99 1.80
N PHE A 109 -35.38 8.12 2.00
CA PHE A 109 -34.48 8.38 0.90
C PHE A 109 -33.10 7.77 1.14
N THR A 110 -32.40 7.47 0.06
CA THR A 110 -30.98 7.11 0.06
C THR A 110 -30.14 8.23 -0.51
N PHE A 111 -28.90 8.30 -0.09
CA PHE A 111 -27.91 9.22 -0.66
C PHE A 111 -26.51 8.62 -0.54
N VAL A 112 -25.59 9.11 -1.36
CA VAL A 112 -24.18 8.79 -1.27
C VAL A 112 -23.47 9.91 -0.52
N ALA A 113 -22.82 9.57 0.59
CA ALA A 113 -21.99 10.48 1.36
C ALA A 113 -20.51 10.19 1.07
N MET A 114 -19.79 11.18 0.56
CA MET A 114 -18.35 11.07 0.24
C MET A 114 -17.54 11.98 1.15
N LYS A 115 -16.50 11.42 1.74
CA LYS A 115 -15.52 12.17 2.52
C LYS A 115 -14.15 12.09 1.83
N PRO A 116 -13.47 13.23 1.54
CA PRO A 116 -12.14 13.22 0.99
C PRO A 116 -11.16 12.60 1.99
N VAL A 117 -10.35 11.65 1.53
CA VAL A 117 -9.29 11.03 2.32
C VAL A 117 -7.96 11.47 1.76
N TYR A 118 -7.14 12.10 2.60
CA TYR A 118 -5.76 12.44 2.25
C TYR A 118 -4.83 11.28 2.59
N LEU A 119 -4.11 10.78 1.59
CA LEU A 119 -3.11 9.75 1.75
C LEU A 119 -1.77 10.22 1.18
N LYS A 120 -0.69 10.00 1.92
CA LYS A 120 0.68 10.24 1.48
C LYS A 120 1.52 9.00 1.72
N GLY A 121 2.23 8.54 0.71
CA GLY A 121 3.07 7.36 0.82
C GLY A 121 4.10 7.31 -0.31
N ARG A 122 4.94 6.27 -0.28
CA ARG A 122 5.93 6.00 -1.33
C ARG A 122 5.30 5.15 -2.43
N VAL A 123 5.83 5.23 -3.64
CA VAL A 123 5.32 4.48 -4.80
C VAL A 123 5.54 2.96 -4.64
N ASP A 124 6.50 2.55 -3.80
CA ASP A 124 6.75 1.14 -3.45
C ASP A 124 5.86 0.62 -2.29
N ASP A 125 5.01 1.47 -1.70
CA ASP A 125 4.01 1.06 -0.71
C ASP A 125 2.84 0.33 -1.41
N PRO A 126 2.50 -0.90 -0.98
CA PRO A 126 1.42 -1.67 -1.60
C PRO A 126 0.07 -0.95 -1.60
N LYS A 127 -0.25 -0.15 -0.57
CA LYS A 127 -1.49 0.63 -0.53
C LYS A 127 -1.51 1.73 -1.57
N ILE A 128 -0.38 2.41 -1.77
CA ILE A 128 -0.24 3.41 -2.83
C ILE A 128 -0.35 2.75 -4.19
N GLN A 129 0.32 1.61 -4.39
CA GLN A 129 0.24 0.84 -5.63
C GLN A 129 -1.19 0.41 -5.95
N SER A 130 -1.94 -0.09 -4.98
CA SER A 130 -3.35 -0.47 -5.16
C SER A 130 -4.22 0.71 -5.59
N ILE A 131 -4.01 1.89 -4.99
CA ILE A 131 -4.78 3.10 -5.35
C ILE A 131 -4.42 3.58 -6.76
N LEU A 132 -3.13 3.59 -7.11
CA LEU A 132 -2.67 3.96 -8.46
C LEU A 132 -3.21 2.98 -9.50
N THR A 133 -3.20 1.69 -9.21
CA THR A 133 -3.77 0.64 -10.07
C THR A 133 -5.28 0.84 -10.26
N TYR A 134 -6.02 1.06 -9.18
CA TYR A 134 -7.45 1.35 -9.25
C TYR A 134 -7.73 2.59 -10.11
N SER A 135 -7.01 3.69 -9.86
CA SER A 135 -7.19 4.94 -10.59
C SER A 135 -6.86 4.77 -12.08
N MET A 136 -5.79 4.07 -12.41
CA MET A 136 -5.38 3.79 -13.78
C MET A 136 -6.44 3.01 -14.57
N LEU A 137 -7.19 2.12 -13.91
CA LEU A 137 -8.20 1.28 -14.54
C LEU A 137 -9.60 1.90 -14.55
N ASN A 138 -9.97 2.68 -13.53
CA ASN A 138 -11.38 3.01 -13.27
C ASN A 138 -11.70 4.50 -13.35
N GLU A 139 -10.70 5.40 -13.34
CA GLU A 139 -10.97 6.83 -13.43
C GLU A 139 -11.54 7.20 -14.80
N GLN A 140 -12.60 7.99 -14.81
CA GLN A 140 -13.23 8.45 -16.07
C GLN A 140 -12.35 9.47 -16.79
N ASN A 141 -11.68 10.34 -16.02
CA ASN A 141 -10.81 11.37 -16.60
C ASN A 141 -9.49 10.74 -17.06
N PRO A 142 -9.16 10.80 -18.36
CA PRO A 142 -7.90 10.29 -18.87
C PRO A 142 -6.66 10.96 -18.26
N GLY A 143 -6.78 12.22 -17.81
CA GLY A 143 -5.71 12.91 -17.08
C GLY A 143 -5.40 12.25 -15.74
N SER A 144 -6.42 11.80 -15.00
CA SER A 144 -6.23 11.06 -13.73
C SER A 144 -5.56 9.71 -13.98
N ARG A 145 -6.02 8.96 -15.00
CA ARG A 145 -5.38 7.69 -15.39
C ARG A 145 -3.93 7.88 -15.79
N LEU A 146 -3.64 8.92 -16.59
CA LEU A 146 -2.30 9.29 -17.00
C LEU A 146 -1.40 9.64 -15.80
N ASN A 147 -1.92 10.44 -14.85
CA ASN A 147 -1.18 10.82 -13.65
C ASN A 147 -0.86 9.61 -12.76
N SER A 148 -1.76 8.63 -12.68
CA SER A 148 -1.52 7.40 -11.93
C SER A 148 -0.38 6.58 -12.53
N ILE A 149 -0.32 6.46 -13.85
CA ILE A 149 0.78 5.79 -14.55
C ILE A 149 2.09 6.58 -14.35
N ASN A 150 2.04 7.91 -14.52
CA ASN A 150 3.21 8.77 -14.36
C ASN A 150 3.77 8.77 -12.93
N ALA A 151 2.90 8.65 -11.92
CA ALA A 151 3.31 8.53 -10.53
C ALA A 151 4.14 7.26 -10.26
N MET A 152 3.97 6.22 -11.08
CA MET A 152 4.75 4.98 -10.99
C MET A 152 6.15 5.10 -11.65
N TYR A 153 6.43 6.19 -12.36
CA TYR A 153 7.78 6.43 -12.87
C TYR A 153 8.70 6.86 -11.72
N SER A 154 9.75 6.08 -11.51
CA SER A 154 10.80 6.40 -10.54
C SER A 154 12.17 6.20 -11.19
N GLU A 155 13.13 7.03 -10.78
CA GLU A 155 14.54 6.86 -11.15
C GLU A 155 15.15 5.60 -10.50
N LYS A 156 14.59 5.17 -9.35
CA LYS A 156 15.03 3.96 -8.66
C LYS A 156 14.22 2.76 -9.17
N PRO A 157 14.85 1.57 -9.28
CA PRO A 157 14.11 0.35 -9.59
C PRO A 157 13.00 0.13 -8.56
N ILE A 158 11.76 0.15 -9.00
CA ILE A 158 10.60 -0.20 -8.19
C ILE A 158 10.25 -1.65 -8.51
N LYS A 159 10.03 -2.44 -7.48
CA LYS A 159 9.41 -3.74 -7.63
C LYS A 159 7.91 -3.54 -7.76
N PHE A 160 7.38 -3.72 -8.94
CA PHE A 160 5.94 -3.71 -9.17
C PHE A 160 5.33 -5.04 -8.77
N ASP A 161 4.13 -4.97 -8.20
CA ASP A 161 3.30 -6.14 -7.96
C ASP A 161 2.76 -6.71 -9.29
N ALA A 162 2.37 -7.99 -9.29
CA ALA A 162 1.76 -8.63 -10.46
C ALA A 162 0.51 -7.88 -10.93
N ASP A 163 -0.29 -7.37 -10.00
CA ASP A 163 -1.50 -6.61 -10.28
C ASP A 163 -1.23 -5.36 -11.12
N ILE A 164 -0.08 -4.70 -10.91
CA ILE A 164 0.31 -3.52 -11.71
C ILE A 164 0.66 -3.94 -13.14
N LYS A 165 1.36 -5.06 -13.31
CA LYS A 165 1.67 -5.58 -14.65
C LYS A 165 0.38 -5.86 -15.43
N ASP A 166 -0.56 -6.54 -14.82
CA ASP A 166 -1.82 -6.92 -15.44
C ASP A 166 -2.69 -5.68 -15.75
N ALA A 167 -2.68 -4.70 -14.84
CA ALA A 167 -3.36 -3.42 -15.07
C ALA A 167 -2.74 -2.64 -16.24
N LEU A 168 -1.42 -2.56 -16.32
CA LEU A 168 -0.74 -1.90 -17.44
C LEU A 168 -1.03 -2.59 -18.77
N ILE A 169 -1.03 -3.91 -18.80
CA ILE A 169 -1.41 -4.69 -19.99
C ILE A 169 -2.85 -4.34 -20.38
N THR A 170 -3.78 -4.34 -19.44
CA THR A 170 -5.18 -3.97 -19.68
C THR A 170 -5.28 -2.57 -20.26
N VAL A 171 -4.64 -1.58 -19.64
CA VAL A 171 -4.67 -0.19 -20.12
C VAL A 171 -4.09 -0.06 -21.53
N VAL A 172 -2.96 -0.69 -21.81
CA VAL A 172 -2.34 -0.67 -23.14
C VAL A 172 -3.25 -1.23 -24.21
N MET A 173 -4.04 -2.25 -23.88
CA MET A 173 -4.91 -2.94 -24.83
C MET A 173 -6.28 -2.26 -24.98
N THR A 174 -6.80 -1.62 -23.95
CA THR A 174 -8.22 -1.23 -23.88
C THR A 174 -8.51 0.24 -23.64
N ASP A 175 -7.54 1.05 -23.16
CA ASP A 175 -7.81 2.46 -22.88
C ASP A 175 -8.14 3.22 -24.17
N GLU A 176 -9.20 4.00 -24.14
CA GLU A 176 -9.67 4.77 -25.30
C GLU A 176 -8.65 5.88 -25.68
N ASN A 177 -7.95 6.44 -24.69
CA ASN A 177 -7.03 7.55 -24.90
C ASN A 177 -5.64 7.05 -25.31
N PRO A 178 -5.17 7.38 -26.53
CA PRO A 178 -3.86 6.93 -27.00
C PRO A 178 -2.68 7.48 -26.19
N GLY A 179 -2.86 8.61 -25.48
CA GLY A 179 -1.86 9.15 -24.57
C GLY A 179 -1.67 8.29 -23.34
N VAL A 180 -2.77 7.80 -22.76
CA VAL A 180 -2.77 6.87 -21.62
C VAL A 180 -2.13 5.55 -22.02
N ARG A 181 -2.55 4.97 -23.18
CA ARG A 181 -1.92 3.73 -23.71
C ARG A 181 -0.42 3.90 -23.92
N ARG A 182 0.02 5.08 -24.40
CA ARG A 182 1.44 5.35 -24.64
C ARG A 182 2.25 5.35 -23.35
N GLU A 183 1.77 6.03 -22.31
CA GLU A 183 2.50 6.07 -21.04
C GLU A 183 2.53 4.69 -20.36
N ALA A 184 1.43 3.94 -20.42
CA ALA A 184 1.41 2.56 -19.96
C ALA A 184 2.41 1.68 -20.74
N LEU A 185 2.47 1.79 -22.05
CA LEU A 185 3.42 1.07 -22.90
C LEU A 185 4.89 1.41 -22.54
N LYS A 186 5.18 2.67 -22.28
CA LYS A 186 6.51 3.11 -21.83
C LYS A 186 6.88 2.51 -20.47
N LEU A 187 5.93 2.48 -19.53
CA LEU A 187 6.18 1.91 -18.22
C LEU A 187 6.37 0.39 -18.30
N MET A 188 5.60 -0.31 -19.14
CA MET A 188 5.77 -1.73 -19.42
C MET A 188 7.17 -2.10 -19.92
N LYS A 189 7.85 -1.22 -20.66
CA LYS A 189 9.25 -1.44 -21.11
C LYS A 189 10.26 -1.52 -19.95
N LYS A 190 9.89 -1.04 -18.76
CA LYS A 190 10.69 -1.14 -17.53
C LYS A 190 10.42 -2.41 -16.72
N LEU A 191 9.34 -3.12 -17.01
CA LEU A 191 9.01 -4.39 -16.37
C LEU A 191 9.95 -5.51 -16.84
N PRO A 192 10.08 -6.59 -16.05
CA PRO A 192 10.67 -7.82 -16.55
C PRO A 192 9.92 -8.29 -17.80
N TYR A 193 10.67 -8.57 -18.86
CA TYR A 193 10.07 -9.02 -20.10
C TYR A 193 9.72 -10.50 -19.99
N ASP A 194 8.45 -10.83 -20.09
CA ASP A 194 7.89 -12.18 -20.09
C ASP A 194 6.92 -12.37 -21.26
N GLU A 195 6.26 -13.52 -21.29
CA GLU A 195 5.32 -13.85 -22.37
C GLU A 195 4.12 -12.89 -22.42
N ASP A 196 3.57 -12.49 -21.26
CA ASP A 196 2.42 -11.59 -21.18
C ASP A 196 2.77 -10.20 -21.74
N VAL A 197 3.93 -9.68 -21.32
CA VAL A 197 4.46 -8.40 -21.82
C VAL A 197 4.74 -8.48 -23.34
N LYS A 198 5.29 -9.60 -23.83
CA LYS A 198 5.50 -9.82 -25.26
C LYS A 198 4.17 -9.80 -26.02
N GLN A 199 3.17 -10.52 -25.55
CA GLN A 199 1.87 -10.58 -26.19
C GLN A 199 1.17 -9.22 -26.21
N ALA A 200 1.29 -8.41 -25.16
CA ALA A 200 0.77 -7.05 -25.15
C ALA A 200 1.46 -6.15 -26.22
N PHE A 201 2.77 -6.24 -26.39
CA PHE A 201 3.46 -5.51 -27.47
C PHE A 201 3.04 -5.99 -28.87
N ILE A 202 2.86 -7.31 -29.05
CA ILE A 202 2.35 -7.86 -30.33
C ILE A 202 0.94 -7.35 -30.60
N TYR A 203 0.07 -7.34 -29.58
CA TYR A 203 -1.28 -6.79 -29.72
C TYR A 203 -1.27 -5.33 -30.16
N VAL A 204 -0.47 -4.48 -29.50
CA VAL A 204 -0.36 -3.05 -29.89
C VAL A 204 0.15 -2.92 -31.32
N LEU A 205 1.18 -3.66 -31.70
CA LEU A 205 1.72 -3.63 -33.07
C LEU A 205 0.66 -4.01 -34.11
N THR A 206 -0.17 -5.00 -33.82
CA THR A 206 -1.13 -5.53 -34.79
C THR A 206 -2.46 -4.77 -34.83
N SER A 207 -2.88 -4.21 -33.68
CA SER A 207 -4.27 -3.76 -33.47
C SER A 207 -4.40 -2.28 -33.16
N ASP A 208 -3.35 -1.59 -32.67
CA ASP A 208 -3.49 -0.19 -32.28
C ASP A 208 -3.66 0.73 -33.51
N THR A 209 -4.60 1.65 -33.42
CA THR A 209 -4.86 2.65 -34.46
C THR A 209 -3.77 3.72 -34.56
N SER A 210 -3.05 3.98 -33.47
CA SER A 210 -1.96 4.97 -33.43
C SER A 210 -0.67 4.37 -34.00
N SER A 211 -0.20 4.90 -35.13
CA SER A 211 1.10 4.51 -35.68
C SER A 211 2.26 4.75 -34.72
N GLY A 212 2.18 5.80 -33.87
CA GLY A 212 3.17 6.07 -32.84
C GLY A 212 3.27 4.96 -31.80
N LEU A 213 2.15 4.39 -31.39
CA LEU A 213 2.13 3.24 -30.46
C LEU A 213 2.64 1.97 -31.12
N ARG A 214 2.25 1.70 -32.37
CA ARG A 214 2.79 0.57 -33.14
C ARG A 214 4.31 0.68 -33.31
N ILE A 215 4.85 1.89 -33.54
CA ILE A 215 6.30 2.12 -33.60
C ILE A 215 6.98 1.82 -32.27
N GLU A 216 6.40 2.26 -31.16
CA GLU A 216 6.97 1.95 -29.84
C GLU A 216 6.95 0.46 -29.52
N ALA A 217 5.87 -0.23 -29.88
CA ALA A 217 5.73 -1.67 -29.70
C ALA A 217 6.75 -2.46 -30.54
N ILE A 218 6.89 -2.16 -31.83
CA ILE A 218 7.87 -2.85 -32.70
C ILE A 218 9.31 -2.64 -32.21
N ASN A 219 9.64 -1.44 -31.73
CA ASN A 219 10.96 -1.17 -31.19
C ASN A 219 11.22 -1.97 -29.89
N ALA A 220 10.22 -2.08 -29.01
CA ALA A 220 10.33 -2.90 -27.79
C ALA A 220 10.55 -4.39 -28.13
N LEU A 221 9.85 -4.91 -29.14
CA LEU A 221 10.01 -6.29 -29.63
C LEU A 221 11.38 -6.54 -30.25
N VAL A 222 11.90 -5.59 -31.04
CA VAL A 222 13.29 -5.66 -31.56
C VAL A 222 14.31 -5.69 -30.43
N ASP A 223 14.15 -4.82 -29.44
CA ASP A 223 15.09 -4.76 -28.31
C ASP A 223 15.01 -6.02 -27.43
N ALA A 224 13.84 -6.63 -27.31
CA ALA A 224 13.68 -7.92 -26.66
C ALA A 224 14.37 -9.06 -27.42
N GLY A 225 14.22 -9.08 -28.76
CA GLY A 225 14.91 -10.05 -29.61
C GLY A 225 16.43 -10.03 -29.43
N LYS A 226 17.03 -8.82 -29.37
CA LYS A 226 18.47 -8.66 -29.08
C LYS A 226 18.90 -9.21 -27.71
N LYS A 227 17.94 -9.35 -26.79
CA LYS A 227 18.16 -9.95 -25.46
C LYS A 227 17.89 -11.46 -25.44
N GLY A 228 17.61 -12.08 -26.60
CA GLY A 228 17.42 -13.51 -26.74
C GLY A 228 15.96 -13.99 -26.63
N PHE A 229 15.00 -13.11 -26.62
CA PHE A 229 13.59 -13.51 -26.68
C PHE A 229 13.21 -13.89 -28.13
N THR A 230 12.55 -15.02 -28.28
CA THR A 230 12.20 -15.60 -29.59
C THR A 230 10.73 -15.39 -29.93
N LEU A 231 10.43 -15.40 -31.22
CA LEU A 231 9.08 -15.44 -31.75
C LEU A 231 8.69 -16.87 -32.08
N ASN A 232 7.46 -17.25 -31.77
CA ASN A 232 6.88 -18.51 -32.23
C ASN A 232 6.40 -18.40 -33.71
N LYS A 233 6.02 -19.53 -34.29
CA LYS A 233 5.62 -19.60 -35.70
C LYS A 233 4.42 -18.68 -36.02
N ASN A 234 3.40 -18.62 -35.14
CA ASN A 234 2.22 -17.78 -35.36
C ASN A 234 2.59 -16.29 -35.28
N GLU A 235 3.46 -15.90 -34.36
CA GLU A 235 3.96 -14.55 -34.26
C GLU A 235 4.77 -14.15 -35.50
N ILE A 236 5.62 -15.04 -36.00
CA ILE A 236 6.34 -14.81 -37.25
C ILE A 236 5.38 -14.57 -38.42
N ASP A 237 4.30 -15.32 -38.53
CA ASP A 237 3.31 -15.15 -39.58
C ASP A 237 2.55 -13.82 -39.43
N LEU A 238 2.22 -13.39 -38.22
CA LEU A 238 1.67 -12.06 -37.94
C LEU A 238 2.63 -10.95 -38.40
N PHE A 239 3.93 -11.11 -38.11
CA PHE A 239 4.94 -10.13 -38.53
C PHE A 239 5.09 -10.08 -40.06
N LYS A 240 5.03 -11.24 -40.75
CA LYS A 240 5.01 -11.28 -42.22
C LYS A 240 3.80 -10.54 -42.82
N GLN A 241 2.64 -10.70 -42.20
CA GLN A 241 1.45 -9.97 -42.59
C GLN A 241 1.63 -8.45 -42.38
N LYS A 242 2.12 -8.03 -41.20
CA LYS A 242 2.38 -6.62 -40.93
C LYS A 242 3.42 -5.98 -41.84
N LEU A 243 4.44 -6.72 -42.22
CA LEU A 243 5.41 -6.27 -43.23
C LEU A 243 4.74 -5.85 -44.56
N GLN A 244 3.67 -6.52 -44.93
CA GLN A 244 2.97 -6.26 -46.19
C GLN A 244 1.85 -5.21 -46.06
N THR A 245 1.17 -5.16 -44.92
CA THR A 245 -0.11 -4.44 -44.77
C THR A 245 -0.03 -3.17 -43.94
N ASP A 246 1.03 -2.95 -43.10
CA ASP A 246 1.07 -1.73 -42.30
C ASP A 246 1.29 -0.50 -43.18
N ASP A 247 0.51 0.55 -42.92
CA ASP A 247 0.58 1.83 -43.65
C ASP A 247 1.90 2.59 -43.37
N ASN A 248 2.51 2.35 -42.23
CA ASN A 248 3.74 3.02 -41.82
C ASN A 248 5.01 2.31 -42.36
N SER A 249 5.77 3.00 -43.18
CA SER A 249 7.00 2.47 -43.80
C SER A 249 8.08 2.09 -42.78
N TYR A 250 8.19 2.82 -41.66
CA TYR A 250 9.13 2.50 -40.59
C TYR A 250 8.78 1.17 -39.93
N ILE A 251 7.50 0.93 -39.67
CA ILE A 251 7.03 -0.36 -39.10
C ILE A 251 7.36 -1.49 -40.06
N ARG A 252 7.06 -1.35 -41.34
CA ARG A 252 7.42 -2.36 -42.36
C ARG A 252 8.92 -2.64 -42.37
N TYR A 253 9.74 -1.60 -42.35
CA TYR A 253 11.19 -1.76 -42.30
C TYR A 253 11.67 -2.50 -41.02
N ARG A 254 11.17 -2.11 -39.87
CA ARG A 254 11.55 -2.76 -38.59
C ARG A 254 11.08 -4.21 -38.50
N THR A 255 9.89 -4.47 -39.03
CA THR A 255 9.36 -5.84 -39.11
C THR A 255 10.23 -6.73 -39.98
N LYS A 256 10.73 -6.21 -41.11
CA LYS A 256 11.72 -6.92 -41.96
C LYS A 256 12.98 -7.25 -41.18
N THR A 257 13.51 -6.30 -40.41
CA THR A 257 14.71 -6.50 -39.56
C THR A 257 14.51 -7.64 -38.59
N ILE A 258 13.38 -7.64 -37.85
CA ILE A 258 13.05 -8.74 -36.91
C ILE A 258 13.02 -10.08 -37.64
N LEU A 259 12.29 -10.17 -38.74
CA LEU A 259 12.17 -11.44 -39.48
C LEU A 259 13.51 -11.95 -40.04
N GLN A 260 14.48 -11.08 -40.27
CA GLN A 260 15.85 -11.46 -40.67
C GLN A 260 16.68 -11.97 -39.51
N GLU A 261 16.44 -11.49 -38.29
CA GLU A 261 17.14 -11.94 -37.09
C GLU A 261 16.63 -13.30 -36.59
N TYR A 262 15.41 -13.69 -36.98
CA TYR A 262 14.76 -14.94 -36.54
C TYR A 262 14.69 -16.03 -37.65
N ASN A 263 15.29 -15.83 -38.81
CA ASN A 263 15.52 -16.84 -39.81
C ASN A 263 16.96 -17.33 -39.78
#